data_f9e173e8328f4218ae209163c767982a
#
_entry.id   f9e173e8328f4218ae209163c767982a
#
_cell.length_a   1.000
_cell.length_b   1.000
_cell.length_c   1.000
_cell.angle_alpha   90.00
_cell.angle_beta   90.00
_cell.angle_gamma   90.00
#
_symmetry.space_group_name_H-M   'P 1'
#
loop_
_entity.id
_entity.type
_entity.pdbx_description
1 polymer ?
#
loop_
_entity_poly.entity_id
_entity_poly.type
_entity_poly.pdbx_seq_one_letter_code
_entity_poly.pdbx_strand_id
1 'polypeptide(L)'
;MDTLFNAVDEQSRNGIEARFLGGDRDGSLADRILHAVERHADGYEAETNTILSTSAQLWRSAVLKKNYARYQRGLRIDLNDWLPELNALSRGQREAVDAIASFEMWHRLRYHQGSSKAAAIAIIFDLLLVLIQQ
;
A
#
# COMPACT_ATOMS: atom_id res chain seq x y z
N MET A 1 -14.87 -22.18 10.50
CA MET A 1 -14.43 -20.84 10.89
C MET A 1 -13.63 -20.16 9.79
N ASP A 2 -12.62 -20.82 9.22
CA ASP A 2 -11.82 -20.23 8.13
C ASP A 2 -12.62 -19.95 6.88
N THR A 3 -13.63 -20.77 6.56
CA THR A 3 -14.50 -20.54 5.40
C THR A 3 -15.25 -19.20 5.52
N LEU A 4 -15.78 -18.90 6.72
CA LEU A 4 -16.47 -17.64 6.97
C LEU A 4 -15.50 -16.47 6.86
N PHE A 5 -14.33 -16.56 7.49
CA PHE A 5 -13.32 -15.51 7.41
C PHE A 5 -12.86 -15.30 5.98
N ASN A 6 -12.70 -16.35 5.20
CA ASN A 6 -12.30 -16.24 3.81
C ASN A 6 -13.34 -15.49 2.97
N ALA A 7 -14.63 -15.80 3.13
CA ALA A 7 -15.69 -15.12 2.38
C ALA A 7 -15.76 -13.63 2.70
N VAL A 8 -15.71 -13.28 4.01
CA VAL A 8 -15.73 -11.87 4.45
C VAL A 8 -14.49 -11.15 3.98
N ASP A 9 -13.32 -11.78 4.10
CA ASP A 9 -12.05 -11.18 3.70
C ASP A 9 -11.97 -10.96 2.19
N GLU A 10 -12.49 -11.90 1.37
CA GLU A 10 -12.54 -11.72 -0.07
C GLU A 10 -13.41 -10.53 -0.48
N GLN A 11 -14.55 -10.35 0.16
CA GLN A 11 -15.42 -9.21 -0.10
C GLN A 11 -14.71 -7.89 0.26
N SER A 12 -14.06 -7.84 1.42
CA SER A 12 -13.29 -6.66 1.86
C SER A 12 -12.12 -6.40 0.93
N ARG A 13 -11.40 -7.45 0.52
CA ARG A 13 -10.26 -7.33 -0.39
C ARG A 13 -10.68 -6.79 -1.74
N ASN A 14 -11.80 -7.24 -2.30
CA ASN A 14 -12.31 -6.74 -3.57
C ASN A 14 -12.64 -5.25 -3.48
N GLY A 15 -13.21 -4.80 -2.35
CA GLY A 15 -13.47 -3.39 -2.10
C GLY A 15 -12.17 -2.58 -1.99
N ILE A 16 -11.17 -3.11 -1.29
CA ILE A 16 -9.86 -2.48 -1.14
C ILE A 16 -9.17 -2.37 -2.51
N GLU A 17 -9.15 -3.45 -3.28
CA GLU A 17 -8.55 -3.46 -4.62
C GLU A 17 -9.19 -2.42 -5.53
N ALA A 18 -10.52 -2.29 -5.50
CA ALA A 18 -11.23 -1.31 -6.30
C ALA A 18 -10.83 0.13 -5.95
N ARG A 19 -10.51 0.42 -4.67
CA ARG A 19 -10.07 1.74 -4.24
C ARG A 19 -8.67 2.07 -4.73
N PHE A 20 -7.80 1.06 -4.85
CA PHE A 20 -6.41 1.25 -5.30
C PHE A 20 -6.24 1.24 -6.81
N LEU A 21 -7.18 0.65 -7.55
CA LEU A 21 -7.12 0.59 -9.00
C LEU A 21 -7.51 1.93 -9.64
N GLY A 22 -7.08 2.11 -10.88
CA GLY A 22 -7.39 3.30 -11.67
C GLY A 22 -6.43 4.45 -11.40
N GLY A 23 -6.80 5.65 -11.87
CA GLY A 23 -5.98 6.84 -11.80
C GLY A 23 -5.16 7.06 -13.07
N ASP A 24 -4.68 8.30 -13.24
CA ASP A 24 -3.84 8.69 -14.37
C ASP A 24 -2.39 8.27 -14.10
N ARG A 25 -1.90 7.34 -14.91
CA ARG A 25 -0.55 6.77 -14.77
C ARG A 25 0.43 7.34 -15.78
N ASP A 26 0.02 8.37 -16.52
CA ASP A 26 0.87 9.09 -17.44
C ASP A 26 1.54 10.28 -16.72
N GLY A 27 2.57 10.82 -17.37
CA GLY A 27 3.24 11.99 -16.86
C GLY A 27 4.67 11.73 -16.43
N SER A 28 5.29 12.72 -15.79
CA SER A 28 6.66 12.61 -15.29
C SER A 28 6.75 11.59 -14.16
N LEU A 29 7.97 11.15 -13.86
CA LEU A 29 8.19 10.26 -12.73
C LEU A 29 7.65 10.87 -11.43
N ALA A 30 7.93 12.15 -11.18
CA ALA A 30 7.45 12.83 -9.98
C ALA A 30 5.91 12.84 -9.92
N ASP A 31 5.25 13.15 -11.04
CA ASP A 31 3.78 13.16 -11.09
C ASP A 31 3.20 11.77 -10.79
N ARG A 32 3.80 10.73 -11.37
CA ARG A 32 3.32 9.36 -11.15
C ARG A 32 3.55 8.88 -9.71
N ILE A 33 4.70 9.24 -9.11
CA ILE A 33 4.94 8.93 -7.70
C ILE A 33 3.89 9.60 -6.82
N LEU A 34 3.65 10.89 -7.04
CA LEU A 34 2.65 11.62 -6.26
C LEU A 34 1.27 11.00 -6.39
N HIS A 35 0.84 10.72 -7.61
CA HIS A 35 -0.48 10.14 -7.84
C HIS A 35 -0.62 8.74 -7.22
N ALA A 36 0.43 7.91 -7.31
CA ALA A 36 0.44 6.60 -6.67
C ALA A 36 0.31 6.71 -5.15
N VAL A 37 1.08 7.62 -4.54
CA VAL A 37 1.05 7.84 -3.09
C VAL A 37 -0.33 8.34 -2.65
N GLU A 38 -0.88 9.32 -3.37
CA GLU A 38 -2.21 9.84 -3.05
C GLU A 38 -3.28 8.76 -3.18
N ARG A 39 -3.21 7.95 -4.21
CA ARG A 39 -4.18 6.86 -4.44
C ARG A 39 -4.13 5.82 -3.33
N HIS A 40 -2.92 5.40 -2.96
CA HIS A 40 -2.73 4.44 -1.88
C HIS A 40 -3.15 5.05 -0.53
N ALA A 41 -2.84 6.33 -0.30
CA ALA A 41 -3.25 7.04 0.91
C ALA A 41 -4.77 7.05 1.07
N ASP A 42 -5.50 7.35 0.01
CA ASP A 42 -6.97 7.34 0.03
C ASP A 42 -7.51 5.95 0.38
N GLY A 43 -6.93 4.91 -0.19
CA GLY A 43 -7.29 3.54 0.11
C GLY A 43 -7.01 3.17 1.56
N TYR A 44 -5.83 3.51 2.06
CA TYR A 44 -5.47 3.24 3.45
C TYR A 44 -6.37 3.97 4.44
N GLU A 45 -6.67 5.25 4.20
CA GLU A 45 -7.58 6.01 5.07
C GLU A 45 -8.99 5.41 5.08
N ALA A 46 -9.50 5.03 3.92
CA ALA A 46 -10.84 4.46 3.81
C ALA A 46 -10.94 3.07 4.47
N GLU A 47 -9.87 2.27 4.42
CA GLU A 47 -9.89 0.86 4.82
C GLU A 47 -9.07 0.57 6.09
N THR A 48 -8.68 1.59 6.85
CA THR A 48 -7.83 1.44 8.04
C THR A 48 -8.37 0.37 9.00
N ASN A 49 -9.64 0.44 9.35
CA ASN A 49 -10.22 -0.50 10.32
C ASN A 49 -10.21 -1.93 9.81
N THR A 50 -10.51 -2.13 8.53
CA THR A 50 -10.48 -3.46 7.91
C THR A 50 -9.08 -4.05 7.90
N ILE A 51 -8.08 -3.24 7.53
CA ILE A 51 -6.69 -3.67 7.49
C ILE A 51 -6.18 -4.03 8.88
N LEU A 52 -6.45 -3.17 9.88
CA LEU A 52 -6.04 -3.42 11.26
C LEU A 52 -6.71 -4.65 11.84
N SER A 53 -8.00 -4.83 11.58
CA SER A 53 -8.75 -5.99 12.05
C SER A 53 -8.20 -7.29 11.47
N THR A 54 -7.91 -7.29 10.17
CA THR A 54 -7.30 -8.46 9.51
C THR A 54 -5.92 -8.75 10.09
N SER A 55 -5.10 -7.72 10.21
CA SER A 55 -3.74 -7.82 10.75
C SER A 55 -3.72 -8.42 12.16
N ALA A 56 -4.66 -8.00 13.01
CA ALA A 56 -4.77 -8.49 14.39
C ALA A 56 -5.15 -9.96 14.48
N GLN A 57 -5.68 -10.55 13.42
CA GLN A 57 -6.16 -11.92 13.41
C GLN A 57 -5.28 -12.89 12.61
N LEU A 58 -4.17 -12.43 12.06
CA LEU A 58 -3.30 -13.28 11.23
C LEU A 58 -2.78 -14.49 11.99
N TRP A 59 -2.51 -14.34 13.28
CA TRP A 59 -1.94 -15.40 14.11
C TRP A 59 -2.85 -16.62 14.26
N ARG A 60 -4.16 -16.46 14.06
CA ARG A 60 -5.14 -17.53 14.32
C ARG A 60 -5.80 -18.10 13.07
N SER A 61 -5.45 -17.61 11.88
CA SER A 61 -6.06 -18.09 10.64
C SER A 61 -5.04 -18.16 9.51
N ALA A 62 -4.79 -19.36 9.01
CA ALA A 62 -3.94 -19.59 7.85
C ALA A 62 -4.56 -18.94 6.59
N VAL A 63 -5.89 -18.92 6.50
CA VAL A 63 -6.61 -18.29 5.39
C VAL A 63 -6.34 -16.78 5.37
N LEU A 64 -6.45 -16.10 6.53
CA LEU A 64 -6.19 -14.67 6.63
C LEU A 64 -4.73 -14.34 6.32
N LYS A 65 -3.78 -15.16 6.78
CA LYS A 65 -2.36 -14.96 6.44
C LYS A 65 -2.15 -15.01 4.93
N LYS A 66 -2.72 -16.00 4.27
CA LYS A 66 -2.60 -16.15 2.82
C LYS A 66 -3.21 -14.96 2.08
N ASN A 67 -4.39 -14.54 2.49
CA ASN A 67 -5.10 -13.43 1.86
C ASN A 67 -4.40 -12.10 2.11
N TYR A 68 -3.85 -11.88 3.29
CA TYR A 68 -3.09 -10.67 3.60
C TYR A 68 -1.80 -10.60 2.78
N ALA A 69 -1.08 -11.72 2.65
CA ALA A 69 0.10 -11.78 1.80
C ALA A 69 -0.23 -11.49 0.34
N ARG A 70 -1.37 -11.99 -0.13
CA ARG A 70 -1.86 -11.73 -1.49
C ARG A 70 -2.20 -10.26 -1.69
N TYR A 71 -2.82 -9.64 -0.70
CA TYR A 71 -3.10 -8.21 -0.71
C TYR A 71 -1.82 -7.39 -0.83
N GLN A 72 -0.80 -7.72 -0.05
CA GLN A 72 0.49 -7.01 -0.11
C GLN A 72 1.16 -7.20 -1.47
N ARG A 73 1.10 -8.41 -2.05
CA ARG A 73 1.62 -8.63 -3.41
C ARG A 73 0.87 -7.81 -4.44
N GLY A 74 -0.44 -7.67 -4.27
CA GLY A 74 -1.27 -6.84 -5.15
C GLY A 74 -0.85 -5.38 -5.12
N LEU A 75 -0.57 -4.83 -3.93
CA LEU A 75 -0.07 -3.46 -3.79
C LEU A 75 1.29 -3.29 -4.46
N ARG A 76 2.17 -4.28 -4.34
CA ARG A 76 3.48 -4.25 -4.98
C ARG A 76 3.36 -4.24 -6.50
N ILE A 77 2.46 -5.06 -7.05
CA ILE A 77 2.20 -5.12 -8.48
C ILE A 77 1.62 -3.78 -8.97
N ASP A 78 0.66 -3.23 -8.24
CA ASP A 78 0.06 -1.94 -8.59
C ASP A 78 1.10 -0.82 -8.60
N LEU A 79 1.94 -0.78 -7.59
CA LEU A 79 3.01 0.23 -7.52
C LEU A 79 3.97 0.08 -8.70
N ASN A 80 4.29 -1.14 -9.10
CA ASN A 80 5.14 -1.40 -10.25
C ASN A 80 4.50 -0.94 -11.56
N ASP A 81 3.17 -1.04 -11.67
CA ASP A 81 2.44 -0.52 -12.84
C ASP A 81 2.50 1.00 -12.91
N TRP A 82 2.42 1.68 -11.75
CA TRP A 82 2.61 3.12 -11.69
C TRP A 82 4.03 3.53 -12.07
N LEU A 83 5.00 2.74 -11.66
CA LEU A 83 6.42 3.08 -11.66
C LEU A 83 7.26 1.95 -12.25
N PRO A 84 7.26 1.77 -13.58
CA PRO A 84 8.11 0.74 -14.21
C PRO A 84 9.60 0.90 -13.89
N GLU A 85 10.01 2.10 -13.53
CA GLU A 85 11.39 2.41 -13.10
C GLU A 85 11.85 1.54 -11.93
N LEU A 86 10.91 1.00 -11.16
CA LEU A 86 11.24 0.12 -10.03
C LEU A 86 11.98 -1.14 -10.47
N ASN A 87 11.81 -1.56 -11.72
CA ASN A 87 12.48 -2.75 -12.25
C ASN A 87 13.99 -2.57 -12.37
N ALA A 88 14.47 -1.33 -12.41
CA ALA A 88 15.90 -1.03 -12.50
C ALA A 88 16.60 -0.91 -11.13
N LEU A 89 15.84 -0.95 -10.05
CA LEU A 89 16.39 -0.81 -8.70
C LEU A 89 17.03 -2.12 -8.23
N SER A 90 18.02 -2.00 -7.34
CA SER A 90 18.55 -3.16 -6.64
C SER A 90 17.47 -3.79 -5.75
N ARG A 91 17.70 -5.02 -5.33
CA ARG A 91 16.77 -5.72 -4.43
C ARG A 91 16.54 -4.92 -3.14
N GLY A 92 17.61 -4.40 -2.54
CA GLY A 92 17.48 -3.61 -1.30
C GLY A 92 16.70 -2.33 -1.49
N GLN A 93 16.94 -1.62 -2.59
CA GLN A 93 16.18 -0.41 -2.92
C GLN A 93 14.70 -0.74 -3.14
N ARG A 94 14.40 -1.83 -3.82
CA ARG A 94 13.02 -2.25 -4.05
C ARG A 94 12.31 -2.60 -2.75
N GLU A 95 12.99 -3.31 -1.85
CA GLU A 95 12.41 -3.62 -0.53
C GLU A 95 12.16 -2.35 0.27
N ALA A 96 13.05 -1.36 0.20
CA ALA A 96 12.85 -0.08 0.85
C ALA A 96 11.63 0.65 0.31
N VAL A 97 11.44 0.66 -1.01
CA VAL A 97 10.27 1.27 -1.65
C VAL A 97 9.00 0.61 -1.14
N ASP A 98 8.93 -0.70 -1.13
CA ASP A 98 7.73 -1.42 -0.68
C ASP A 98 7.42 -1.14 0.80
N ALA A 99 8.43 -1.04 1.65
CA ALA A 99 8.26 -0.71 3.06
C ALA A 99 7.75 0.73 3.25
N ILE A 100 8.33 1.68 2.53
CA ILE A 100 7.93 3.09 2.59
C ILE A 100 6.50 3.28 2.09
N ALA A 101 6.11 2.56 1.05
CA ALA A 101 4.78 2.66 0.46
C ALA A 101 3.73 1.82 1.19
N SER A 102 4.08 1.14 2.27
CA SER A 102 3.20 0.21 2.98
C SER A 102 2.14 0.91 3.83
N PHE A 103 1.10 0.15 4.18
CA PHE A 103 0.10 0.59 5.15
C PHE A 103 0.74 0.86 6.53
N GLU A 104 1.68 0.04 6.95
CA GLU A 104 2.35 0.16 8.25
C GLU A 104 3.09 1.49 8.36
N MET A 105 3.77 1.93 7.32
CA MET A 105 4.41 3.24 7.27
C MET A 105 3.38 4.36 7.35
N TRP A 106 2.31 4.26 6.56
CA TRP A 106 1.21 5.23 6.56
C TRP A 106 0.58 5.36 7.92
N HIS A 107 0.21 4.23 8.52
CA HIS A 107 -0.45 4.19 9.82
C HIS A 107 0.43 4.79 10.91
N ARG A 108 1.73 4.47 10.89
CA ARG A 108 2.68 5.03 11.84
C ARG A 108 2.73 6.55 11.76
N LEU A 109 2.85 7.10 10.55
CA LEU A 109 2.90 8.55 10.36
C LEU A 109 1.62 9.23 10.83
N ARG A 110 0.46 8.66 10.47
CA ARG A 110 -0.84 9.26 10.77
C ARG A 110 -1.25 9.12 12.23
N TYR A 111 -1.14 7.92 12.78
CA TYR A 111 -1.77 7.60 14.08
C TYR A 111 -0.79 7.52 15.23
N HIS A 112 0.46 7.18 14.99
CA HIS A 112 1.46 7.13 16.05
C HIS A 112 2.29 8.41 16.14
N GLN A 113 2.55 9.05 15.01
CA GLN A 113 3.36 10.26 14.96
C GLN A 113 2.54 11.55 14.78
N GLY A 114 1.24 11.42 14.54
CA GLY A 114 0.33 12.56 14.48
C GLY A 114 0.47 13.45 13.25
N SER A 115 1.07 12.95 12.17
CA SER A 115 1.19 13.71 10.93
C SER A 115 -0.18 13.85 10.25
N SER A 116 -0.43 15.00 9.62
CA SER A 116 -1.61 15.18 8.80
C SER A 116 -1.53 14.30 7.55
N LYS A 117 -2.67 14.07 6.90
CA LYS A 117 -2.70 13.33 5.65
C LYS A 117 -1.78 13.96 4.61
N ALA A 118 -1.83 15.28 4.45
CA ALA A 118 -0.98 15.99 3.49
C ALA A 118 0.51 15.86 3.84
N ALA A 119 0.86 15.96 5.12
CA ALA A 119 2.24 15.80 5.56
C ALA A 119 2.75 14.38 5.33
N ALA A 120 1.93 13.37 5.62
CA ALA A 120 2.30 11.97 5.39
C ALA A 120 2.52 11.68 3.91
N ILE A 121 1.66 12.18 3.04
CA ILE A 121 1.82 12.07 1.58
C ILE A 121 3.15 12.70 1.15
N ALA A 122 3.46 13.91 1.63
CA ALA A 122 4.68 14.60 1.26
C ALA A 122 5.94 13.85 1.70
N ILE A 123 5.93 13.28 2.90
CA ILE A 123 7.05 12.51 3.44
C ILE A 123 7.31 11.27 2.56
N ILE A 124 6.27 10.52 2.27
CA ILE A 124 6.39 9.30 1.47
C ILE A 124 6.82 9.64 0.04
N PHE A 125 6.23 10.67 -0.55
CA PHE A 125 6.60 11.15 -1.88
C PHE A 125 8.10 11.50 -1.95
N ASP A 126 8.58 12.30 -1.00
CA ASP A 126 9.98 12.73 -0.98
C ASP A 126 10.94 11.55 -0.88
N LEU A 127 10.64 10.58 -0.01
CA LEU A 127 11.47 9.40 0.16
C LEU A 127 11.50 8.52 -1.10
N LEU A 128 10.35 8.30 -1.72
CA LEU A 128 10.27 7.50 -2.94
C LEU A 128 10.99 8.18 -4.10
N LEU A 129 10.84 9.49 -4.23
CA LEU A 129 11.50 10.25 -5.29
C LEU A 129 13.02 10.12 -5.19
N VAL A 130 13.58 10.29 -4.00
CA VAL A 130 15.02 10.14 -3.77
C VAL A 130 15.50 8.74 -4.13
N LEU A 131 14.78 7.70 -3.70
CA LEU A 131 15.17 6.32 -3.96
C LEU A 131 15.10 5.95 -5.44
N ILE A 132 14.09 6.42 -6.14
CA ILE A 132 13.85 6.00 -7.52
C ILE A 132 14.67 6.80 -8.52
N GLN A 133 14.99 8.05 -8.22
CA GLN A 133 15.78 8.91 -9.11
C GLN A 133 17.28 8.57 -9.15
N GLN A 134 17.78 7.77 -8.25
CA GLN A 134 19.21 7.44 -8.21
C GLN A 134 19.71 6.66 -9.42
#